data_c41fa12ae09a3fd4e71149f6c05fa9a7
#
_entry.id   c41fa12ae09a3fd4e71149f6c05fa9a7
#
_cell.length_a   1.000
_cell.length_b   1.000
_cell.length_c   1.000
_cell.angle_alpha   90.00
_cell.angle_beta   90.00
_cell.angle_gamma   90.00
#
_symmetry.space_group_name_H-M   'P 1'
#
loop_
_entity.id
_entity.type
_entity.pdbx_description
1 polymer ?
#
loop_
_entity_poly.entity_id
_entity_poly.type
_entity_poly.pdbx_seq_one_letter_code
_entity_poly.pdbx_strand_id
1 'polypeptide(L)'
;MISNWMEKYSHIIKEFKYSEKKDRKSALILNSILEKSNVNEKISSLVKGKTVFVIGSGPSLSTAIPKLKNFKKSIKIAADSSIKPLLENGIIPDIIITDLDGDEKSLKQMSKKINFCSTRTWR
;
A
#
# COMPACT_ATOMS: atom_id res chain seq x y z
N MET A 1 5.11 21.23 4.93
CA MET A 1 3.62 21.23 5.03
C MET A 1 3.10 22.20 3.98
N ILE A 2 2.08 21.86 3.19
CA ILE A 2 1.54 22.74 2.13
C ILE A 2 0.80 23.89 2.82
N SER A 3 1.22 25.14 2.58
CA SER A 3 0.52 26.32 3.11
C SER A 3 -0.92 26.34 2.60
N ASN A 4 -1.86 26.74 3.45
CA ASN A 4 -3.29 26.86 3.14
C ASN A 4 -3.95 25.54 2.69
N TRP A 5 -3.46 24.39 3.21
CA TRP A 5 -3.99 23.07 2.84
C TRP A 5 -5.50 22.95 3.09
N MET A 6 -5.99 23.40 4.24
CA MET A 6 -7.42 23.29 4.58
C MET A 6 -8.32 24.07 3.63
N GLU A 7 -7.86 25.20 3.13
CA GLU A 7 -8.59 25.99 2.13
C GLU A 7 -8.65 25.25 0.79
N LYS A 8 -7.51 24.74 0.33
CA LYS A 8 -7.43 23.91 -0.89
C LYS A 8 -8.28 22.65 -0.78
N TYR A 9 -8.23 21.98 0.35
CA TYR A 9 -9.04 20.80 0.64
C TYR A 9 -10.53 21.08 0.59
N SER A 10 -10.97 22.20 1.16
CA SER A 10 -12.37 22.66 1.08
C SER A 10 -12.83 22.90 -0.36
N HIS A 11 -11.97 23.47 -1.21
CA HIS A 11 -12.26 23.63 -2.64
C HIS A 11 -12.38 22.27 -3.35
N ILE A 12 -11.46 21.36 -3.11
CA ILE A 12 -11.49 20.00 -3.68
C ILE A 12 -12.77 19.27 -3.30
N ILE A 13 -13.13 19.25 -2.02
CA ILE A 13 -14.37 18.62 -1.56
C ILE A 13 -15.59 19.19 -2.28
N LYS A 14 -15.64 20.51 -2.40
CA LYS A 14 -16.76 21.20 -3.05
C LYS A 14 -16.83 20.91 -4.54
N GLU A 15 -15.71 20.97 -5.23
CA GLU A 15 -15.61 20.74 -6.68
C GLU A 15 -15.98 19.30 -7.05
N PHE A 16 -15.42 18.32 -6.35
CA PHE A 16 -15.67 16.90 -6.60
C PHE A 16 -16.89 16.35 -5.88
N LYS A 17 -17.63 17.19 -5.14
CA LYS A 17 -18.82 16.79 -4.37
C LYS A 17 -18.55 15.64 -3.40
N TYR A 18 -17.38 15.56 -2.81
CA TYR A 18 -17.06 14.59 -1.79
C TYR A 18 -17.76 14.91 -0.48
N SER A 19 -18.07 13.87 0.28
CA SER A 19 -18.72 14.01 1.57
C SER A 19 -17.76 13.63 2.69
N GLU A 20 -17.22 14.61 3.37
CA GLU A 20 -16.36 14.42 4.55
C GLU A 20 -17.02 13.51 5.61
N LYS A 21 -18.35 13.64 5.79
CA LYS A 21 -19.10 12.77 6.70
C LYS A 21 -19.08 11.30 6.26
N LYS A 22 -19.17 11.03 4.94
CA LYS A 22 -19.10 9.66 4.42
C LYS A 22 -17.70 9.08 4.58
N ASP A 23 -16.67 9.87 4.32
CA ASP A 23 -15.27 9.44 4.47
C ASP A 23 -14.96 9.11 5.92
N ARG A 24 -15.36 9.96 6.85
CA ARG A 24 -15.22 9.69 8.29
C ARG A 24 -15.95 8.41 8.71
N LYS A 25 -17.18 8.20 8.21
CA LYS A 25 -17.93 6.96 8.47
C LYS A 25 -17.21 5.73 7.94
N SER A 26 -16.69 5.81 6.72
CA SER A 26 -15.92 4.71 6.11
C SER A 26 -14.64 4.40 6.91
N ALA A 27 -13.92 5.42 7.36
CA ALA A 27 -12.76 5.25 8.22
C ALA A 27 -13.09 4.57 9.56
N LEU A 28 -14.22 4.93 10.17
CA LEU A 28 -14.69 4.28 11.41
C LEU A 28 -15.07 2.82 11.19
N ILE A 29 -15.75 2.49 10.08
CA ILE A 29 -16.09 1.12 9.71
C ILE A 29 -14.80 0.32 9.52
N LEU A 30 -13.84 0.83 8.74
CA LEU A 30 -12.56 0.18 8.53
C LEU A 30 -11.83 -0.07 9.86
N ASN A 31 -11.78 0.93 10.72
CA ASN A 31 -11.17 0.79 12.06
C ASN A 31 -11.86 -0.25 12.96
N SER A 32 -13.17 -0.45 12.79
CA SER A 32 -13.91 -1.48 13.52
C SER A 32 -13.66 -2.91 13.01
N ILE A 33 -13.31 -3.05 11.72
CA ILE A 33 -13.01 -4.33 11.07
C ILE A 33 -11.54 -4.73 11.31
N LEU A 34 -10.64 -3.75 11.34
CA LEU A 34 -9.23 -4.00 11.60
C LEU A 34 -9.06 -4.43 13.06
N GLU A 35 -8.53 -5.63 13.25
CA GLU A 35 -8.12 -6.07 14.57
C GLU A 35 -7.15 -5.05 15.17
N LYS A 36 -7.26 -4.82 16.49
CA LYS A 36 -6.30 -4.02 17.27
C LYS A 36 -4.97 -4.77 17.36
N SER A 37 -4.31 -4.96 16.24
CA SER A 37 -3.03 -5.65 16.20
C SER A 37 -1.89 -4.64 16.36
N ASN A 38 -0.82 -5.03 17.02
CA ASN A 38 0.44 -4.25 17.13
C ASN A 38 1.16 -4.19 15.77
N VAL A 39 0.45 -3.67 14.76
CA VAL A 39 0.92 -3.59 13.37
C VAL A 39 2.25 -2.84 13.28
N ASN A 40 2.38 -1.73 14.00
CA ASN A 40 3.60 -0.92 14.00
C ASN A 40 4.79 -1.69 14.55
N GLU A 41 4.62 -2.47 15.60
CA GLU A 41 5.68 -3.30 16.19
C GLU A 41 6.08 -4.43 15.23
N LYS A 42 5.10 -5.08 14.60
CA LYS A 42 5.35 -6.13 13.61
C LYS A 42 6.12 -5.59 12.39
N ILE A 43 5.72 -4.45 11.84
CA ILE A 43 6.43 -3.80 10.73
C ILE A 43 7.84 -3.39 11.18
N SER A 44 7.97 -2.75 12.32
CA SER A 44 9.26 -2.33 12.86
C SER A 44 10.21 -3.51 13.02
N SER A 45 9.76 -4.62 13.59
CA SER A 45 10.57 -5.83 13.74
C SER A 45 10.96 -6.45 12.39
N LEU A 46 10.07 -6.39 11.41
CA LEU A 46 10.31 -6.93 10.07
C LEU A 46 11.39 -6.16 9.33
N VAL A 47 11.40 -4.82 9.42
CA VAL A 47 12.28 -3.95 8.62
C VAL A 47 13.58 -3.57 9.35
N LYS A 48 13.62 -3.64 10.68
CA LYS A 48 14.77 -3.21 11.48
C LYS A 48 16.06 -3.94 11.08
N GLY A 49 17.08 -3.16 10.72
CA GLY A 49 18.40 -3.68 10.34
C GLY A 49 18.44 -4.39 8.98
N LYS A 50 17.39 -4.28 8.15
CA LYS A 50 17.34 -4.91 6.82
C LYS A 50 17.31 -3.88 5.71
N THR A 51 17.81 -4.28 4.53
CA THR A 51 17.60 -3.52 3.30
C THR A 51 16.13 -3.61 2.90
N VAL A 52 15.51 -2.47 2.64
CA VAL A 52 14.09 -2.38 2.25
C VAL A 52 13.99 -1.78 0.85
N PHE A 53 13.26 -2.44 -0.03
CA PHE A 53 12.86 -1.89 -1.33
C PHE A 53 11.39 -1.47 -1.28
N VAL A 54 11.12 -0.22 -1.60
CA VAL A 54 9.77 0.30 -1.84
C VAL A 54 9.55 0.32 -3.33
N ILE A 55 8.53 -0.41 -3.79
CA ILE A 55 8.31 -0.75 -5.20
C ILE A 55 6.98 -0.15 -5.66
N GLY A 56 7.05 0.76 -6.61
CA GLY A 56 5.91 1.31 -7.33
C GLY A 56 5.86 0.83 -8.77
N SER A 57 4.78 1.15 -9.50
CA SER A 57 4.53 0.75 -10.89
C SER A 57 5.10 1.71 -11.94
N GLY A 58 6.12 2.49 -11.58
CA GLY A 58 6.77 3.41 -12.52
C GLY A 58 7.43 2.70 -13.71
N PRO A 59 7.75 3.44 -14.80
CA PRO A 59 8.34 2.88 -16.01
C PRO A 59 9.64 2.10 -15.77
N SER A 60 10.39 2.45 -14.73
CA SER A 60 11.64 1.79 -14.36
C SER A 60 11.46 0.42 -13.70
N LEU A 61 10.23 0.02 -13.34
CA LEU A 61 9.98 -1.25 -12.65
C LEU A 61 10.43 -2.44 -13.49
N SER A 62 10.15 -2.45 -14.79
CA SER A 62 10.54 -3.54 -15.70
C SER A 62 12.05 -3.77 -15.72
N THR A 63 12.84 -2.71 -15.69
CA THR A 63 14.32 -2.80 -15.63
C THR A 63 14.84 -3.13 -14.24
N ALA A 64 14.09 -2.85 -13.18
CA ALA A 64 14.46 -3.13 -11.81
C ALA A 64 14.17 -4.59 -11.40
N ILE A 65 13.15 -5.22 -11.95
CA ILE A 65 12.72 -6.59 -11.61
C ILE A 65 13.87 -7.62 -11.68
N PRO A 66 14.70 -7.70 -12.74
CA PRO A 66 15.81 -8.65 -12.78
C PRO A 66 16.80 -8.45 -11.64
N LYS A 67 17.06 -7.19 -11.26
CA LYS A 67 17.95 -6.84 -10.14
C LYS A 67 17.35 -7.23 -8.80
N LEU A 68 16.04 -6.98 -8.61
CA LEU A 68 15.33 -7.32 -7.37
C LEU A 68 15.39 -8.82 -7.02
N LYS A 69 15.46 -9.70 -8.04
CA LYS A 69 15.60 -11.15 -7.86
C LYS A 69 16.88 -11.54 -7.13
N ASN A 70 17.93 -10.74 -7.26
CA ASN A 70 19.22 -11.01 -6.62
C ASN A 70 19.21 -10.67 -5.12
N PHE A 71 18.27 -9.84 -4.66
CA PHE A 71 18.16 -9.40 -3.27
C PHE A 71 17.12 -10.23 -2.49
N LYS A 72 17.37 -11.54 -2.38
CA LYS A 72 16.44 -12.49 -1.73
C LYS A 72 16.18 -12.19 -0.25
N LYS A 73 17.18 -11.64 0.46
CA LYS A 73 17.10 -11.35 1.91
C LYS A 73 16.54 -9.96 2.23
N SER A 74 16.29 -9.12 1.24
CA SER A 74 15.73 -7.79 1.43
C SER A 74 14.22 -7.85 1.62
N ILE A 75 13.69 -6.89 2.37
CA ILE A 75 12.26 -6.67 2.51
C ILE A 75 11.74 -5.92 1.30
N LYS A 76 10.64 -6.36 0.73
CA LYS A 76 9.99 -5.76 -0.43
C LYS A 76 8.61 -5.27 -0.04
N ILE A 77 8.41 -3.97 -0.13
CA ILE A 77 7.13 -3.28 0.10
C ILE A 77 6.59 -2.87 -1.26
N ALA A 78 5.45 -3.40 -1.64
CA ALA A 78 4.84 -3.15 -2.96
C ALA A 78 3.59 -2.28 -2.83
N ALA A 79 3.47 -1.28 -3.69
CA ALA A 79 2.24 -0.50 -3.86
C ALA A 79 1.39 -1.11 -5.00
N ASP A 80 0.08 -1.04 -4.87
CA ASP A 80 -0.97 -1.62 -5.71
C ASP A 80 -0.58 -2.12 -7.10
N SER A 81 -0.41 -1.21 -8.02
CA SER A 81 -0.19 -1.54 -9.44
C SER A 81 1.15 -2.23 -9.70
N SER A 82 2.07 -2.24 -8.73
CA SER A 82 3.32 -2.99 -8.84
C SER A 82 3.17 -4.47 -8.54
N ILE A 83 2.07 -4.89 -7.95
CA ILE A 83 1.84 -6.28 -7.51
C ILE A 83 1.81 -7.24 -8.70
N LYS A 84 1.04 -6.91 -9.72
CA LYS A 84 0.89 -7.75 -10.92
C LYS A 84 2.22 -8.04 -11.61
N PRO A 85 3.03 -7.03 -12.02
CA PRO A 85 4.33 -7.30 -12.65
C PRO A 85 5.32 -8.02 -11.73
N LEU A 86 5.25 -7.83 -10.41
CA LEU A 86 6.07 -8.60 -9.47
C LEU A 86 5.68 -10.08 -9.46
N LEU A 87 4.38 -10.38 -9.40
CA LEU A 87 3.84 -11.75 -9.44
C LEU A 87 4.22 -12.48 -10.73
N GLU A 88 4.03 -11.84 -11.88
CA GLU A 88 4.37 -12.38 -13.20
C GLU A 88 5.85 -12.76 -13.30
N ASN A 89 6.68 -12.12 -12.49
CA ASN A 89 8.12 -12.38 -12.41
C ASN A 89 8.55 -13.25 -11.22
N GLY A 90 7.60 -13.83 -10.50
CA GLY A 90 7.86 -14.73 -9.38
C GLY A 90 8.40 -14.03 -8.13
N ILE A 91 8.22 -12.71 -8.01
CA ILE A 91 8.61 -11.93 -6.83
C ILE A 91 7.38 -11.75 -5.93
N ILE A 92 7.48 -12.24 -4.71
CA ILE A 92 6.46 -12.07 -3.69
C ILE A 92 6.94 -10.97 -2.74
N PRO A 93 6.21 -9.84 -2.61
CA PRO A 93 6.55 -8.82 -1.63
C PRO A 93 6.22 -9.29 -0.20
N ASP A 94 6.92 -8.72 0.77
CA ASP A 94 6.70 -8.99 2.19
C ASP A 94 5.55 -8.16 2.76
N ILE A 95 5.36 -6.95 2.21
CA ILE A 95 4.30 -6.01 2.60
C ILE A 95 3.64 -5.48 1.33
N ILE A 96 2.31 -5.39 1.34
CA ILE A 96 1.53 -4.68 0.32
C ILE A 96 0.85 -3.48 0.97
N ILE A 97 0.94 -2.34 0.29
CA ILE A 97 0.20 -1.13 0.62
C ILE A 97 -0.76 -0.87 -0.53
N THR A 98 -2.04 -0.83 -0.25
CA THR A 98 -3.10 -0.70 -1.26
C THR A 98 -4.19 0.25 -0.78
N ASP A 99 -4.78 1.02 -1.68
CA ASP A 99 -6.03 1.76 -1.48
C ASP A 99 -7.23 1.03 -2.10
N LEU A 100 -7.01 -0.21 -2.56
CA LEU A 100 -8.00 -1.12 -3.15
C LEU A 100 -8.53 -0.69 -4.52
N ASP A 101 -7.82 0.16 -5.24
CA ASP A 101 -8.14 0.54 -6.62
C ASP A 101 -7.32 -0.22 -7.69
N GLY A 102 -6.44 -1.11 -7.25
CA GLY A 102 -5.59 -1.95 -8.10
C GLY A 102 -6.27 -3.20 -8.65
N ASP A 103 -5.46 -4.11 -9.25
CA ASP A 103 -5.96 -5.38 -9.79
C ASP A 103 -6.42 -6.33 -8.67
N GLU A 104 -7.73 -6.44 -8.49
CA GLU A 104 -8.37 -7.24 -7.43
C GLU A 104 -7.92 -8.71 -7.45
N LYS A 105 -7.69 -9.29 -8.65
CA LYS A 105 -7.25 -10.69 -8.78
C LYS A 105 -5.86 -10.89 -8.21
N SER A 106 -4.93 -10.00 -8.56
CA SER A 106 -3.57 -10.02 -8.03
C SER A 106 -3.54 -9.79 -6.53
N LEU A 107 -4.35 -8.86 -6.01
CA LEU A 107 -4.50 -8.62 -4.58
C LEU A 107 -5.01 -9.86 -3.84
N LYS A 108 -6.08 -10.50 -4.32
CA LYS A 108 -6.61 -11.75 -3.73
C LYS A 108 -5.61 -12.90 -3.78
N GLN A 109 -4.86 -13.02 -4.87
CA GLN A 109 -3.84 -14.07 -4.99
C GLN A 109 -2.70 -13.84 -3.99
N MET A 110 -2.31 -12.59 -3.78
CA MET A 110 -1.22 -12.23 -2.88
C MET A 110 -1.62 -12.29 -1.41
N SER A 111 -2.84 -11.88 -1.06
CA SER A 111 -3.32 -11.90 0.33
C SER A 111 -3.23 -13.30 0.98
N LYS A 112 -3.26 -14.35 0.17
CA LYS A 112 -3.08 -15.75 0.62
C LYS A 112 -1.60 -16.14 0.85
N LYS A 113 -0.65 -15.36 0.33
CA LYS A 113 0.79 -15.69 0.33
C LYS A 113 1.63 -14.80 1.24
N ILE A 114 1.09 -13.66 1.65
CA ILE A 114 1.79 -12.68 2.47
C ILE A 114 1.25 -12.64 3.89
N ASN A 115 2.16 -12.42 4.83
CA ASN A 115 1.80 -12.32 6.24
C ASN A 115 1.25 -10.95 6.63
N PHE A 116 1.29 -9.96 5.73
CA PHE A 116 0.92 -8.60 6.04
C PHE A 116 0.39 -7.82 4.82
N CYS A 117 -0.88 -7.41 4.88
CA CYS A 117 -1.49 -6.48 3.95
C CYS A 117 -2.01 -5.28 4.74
N SER A 118 -1.60 -4.07 4.39
CA SER A 118 -2.13 -2.85 4.98
C SER A 118 -2.92 -2.09 3.93
N THR A 119 -4.17 -1.78 4.24
CA THR A 119 -4.99 -0.86 3.46
C THR A 119 -5.07 0.46 4.21
N ARG A 120 -4.80 1.56 3.52
CA ARG A 120 -5.03 2.89 4.05
C ARG A 120 -5.70 3.71 2.96
N THR A 121 -6.98 3.92 3.09
CA THR A 121 -7.72 4.85 2.23
C THR A 121 -7.56 6.27 2.77
N TRP A 122 -6.95 7.13 1.97
CA TRP A 122 -6.95 8.57 2.14
C TRP A 122 -7.94 9.16 1.12
N ARG A 123 -9.22 9.03 1.38
CA ARG A 123 -10.25 9.74 0.63
C ARG A 123 -11.14 10.51 1.58
#